data_52d831ebd4a44982c2e71ac76d067687
#
_entry.id   52d831ebd4a44982c2e71ac76d067687
#
_cell.length_a   1.000
_cell.length_b   1.000
_cell.length_c   1.000
_cell.angle_alpha   90.00
_cell.angle_beta   90.00
_cell.angle_gamma   90.00
#
_symmetry.space_group_name_H-M   'P 1'
#
loop_
_entity.id
_entity.type
_entity.pdbx_description
1 polymer ?
#
loop_
_entity_poly.entity_id
_entity_poly.type
_entity_poly.pdbx_seq_one_letter_code
_entity_poly.pdbx_strand_id
1 'polypeptide(L)' 'MKNLISRYQEAARKRALYRRTRNEIAAMPRSMALDLGIFPEDADRIARAAVWG' A
#
# COMPACT_ATOMS: atom_id res chain seq x y z
N MET A 1 26.00 -3.41 9.04
CA MET A 1 25.10 -3.61 10.20
C MET A 1 24.04 -2.53 10.24
N LYS A 2 22.81 -2.92 10.43
CA LYS A 2 21.71 -1.95 10.46
C LYS A 2 21.61 -1.32 11.84
N ASN A 3 21.53 -0.01 11.87
CA ASN A 3 21.35 0.73 13.10
C ASN A 3 19.90 1.22 13.21
N LEU A 4 19.59 1.93 14.28
CA LEU A 4 18.23 2.40 14.51
C LEU A 4 17.76 3.38 13.43
N ILE A 5 18.68 4.18 12.90
CA ILE A 5 18.34 5.14 11.85
C ILE A 5 17.93 4.42 10.57
N SER A 6 18.66 3.36 10.19
CA SER A 6 18.31 2.57 9.03
C SER A 6 16.93 1.92 9.18
N ARG A 7 16.65 1.39 10.35
CA ARG A 7 15.35 0.77 10.63
C ARG A 7 14.23 1.79 10.56
N TYR A 8 14.47 2.97 11.09
CA TYR A 8 13.47 4.02 11.05
C TYR A 8 13.18 4.46 9.61
N GLN A 9 14.22 4.65 8.82
CA GLN A 9 14.07 5.04 7.41
C GLN A 9 13.34 3.97 6.62
N GLU A 10 13.63 2.71 6.87
CA GLU A 10 12.97 1.61 6.19
C GLU A 10 11.48 1.55 6.54
N ALA A 11 11.15 1.74 7.81
CA ALA A 11 9.76 1.77 8.25
C ALA A 11 9.00 2.95 7.66
N ALA A 12 9.65 4.11 7.61
CA ALA A 12 9.04 5.30 7.04
C ALA A 12 8.78 5.12 5.54
N ARG A 13 9.71 4.49 4.82
CA ARG A 13 9.54 4.22 3.40
C ARG A 13 8.39 3.26 3.14
N LYS A 14 8.27 2.23 3.96
CA LYS A 14 7.18 1.27 3.83
C LYS A 14 5.83 1.93 4.10
N ARG A 15 5.77 2.80 5.09
CA ARG A 15 4.52 3.53 5.37
C ARG A 15 4.14 4.45 4.23
N ALA A 16 5.13 5.12 3.63
CA ALA A 16 4.87 5.99 2.48
C ALA A 16 4.38 5.17 1.29
N LEU A 17 5.00 4.02 1.05
CA LEU A 17 4.59 3.13 -0.02
C LEU A 17 3.18 2.58 0.22
N TYR A 18 2.88 2.22 1.46
CA TYR A 18 1.55 1.76 1.83
C TYR A 18 0.49 2.82 1.53
N ARG A 19 0.72 4.06 1.97
CA ARG A 19 -0.23 5.14 1.72
C ARG A 19 -0.44 5.38 0.23
N ARG A 20 0.65 5.38 -0.52
CA ARG A 20 0.59 5.58 -1.95
C ARG A 20 -0.22 4.47 -2.62
N THR A 21 0.09 3.23 -2.30
CA THR A 21 -0.60 2.08 -2.88
C THR A 21 -2.08 2.10 -2.51
N ARG A 22 -2.39 2.35 -1.25
CA ARG A 22 -3.77 2.44 -0.79
C ARG A 22 -4.53 3.53 -1.53
N ASN A 23 -3.91 4.71 -1.67
CA ASN A 23 -4.57 5.83 -2.33
C ASN A 23 -4.78 5.55 -3.82
N GLU A 24 -3.84 4.91 -4.47
CA GLU A 24 -3.98 4.55 -5.87
C GLU A 24 -5.13 3.56 -6.07
N ILE A 25 -5.24 2.57 -5.20
CA ILE A 25 -6.33 1.61 -5.28
C ILE A 25 -7.66 2.26 -4.98
N ALA A 26 -7.71 3.11 -3.96
CA ALA A 26 -8.95 3.80 -3.58
C ALA A 26 -9.43 4.78 -4.65
N ALA A 27 -8.50 5.35 -5.40
CA ALA A 27 -8.82 6.31 -6.47
C ALA A 27 -9.10 5.64 -7.80
N MET A 28 -8.95 4.33 -7.89
CA MET A 28 -9.14 3.60 -9.14
C MET A 28 -10.59 3.70 -9.61
N PRO A 29 -10.83 3.92 -10.92
CA PRO A 29 -12.20 3.92 -11.45
C PRO A 29 -12.90 2.61 -11.14
N ARG A 30 -14.18 2.68 -10.84
CA ARG A 30 -14.93 1.50 -10.44
C ARG A 30 -14.91 0.40 -11.53
N SER A 31 -15.05 0.80 -12.78
CA SER A 31 -15.02 -0.17 -13.87
C SER A 31 -13.70 -0.90 -13.95
N MET A 32 -12.58 -0.19 -13.76
CA MET A 32 -11.27 -0.80 -13.78
C MET A 32 -11.07 -1.69 -12.55
N ALA A 33 -11.54 -1.24 -11.39
CA ALA A 33 -11.44 -2.03 -10.17
C ALA A 33 -12.19 -3.34 -10.29
N LEU A 34 -13.40 -3.30 -10.85
CA LEU A 34 -14.20 -4.50 -11.04
C LEU A 34 -13.54 -5.46 -12.03
N ASP A 35 -12.94 -4.93 -13.08
CA ASP A 35 -12.21 -5.73 -14.06
C ASP A 35 -11.07 -6.51 -13.41
N LEU A 36 -10.40 -5.90 -12.45
CA LEU A 36 -9.28 -6.52 -11.75
C LEU A 36 -9.73 -7.34 -10.54
N GLY A 37 -11.01 -7.32 -10.21
CA GLY A 37 -11.53 -8.00 -9.03
C GLY A 37 -11.14 -7.32 -7.73
N ILE A 38 -10.89 -6.02 -7.78
CA ILE A 38 -10.49 -5.23 -6.63
C ILE A 38 -11.63 -4.31 -6.22
N PHE A 39 -11.85 -4.21 -4.90
CA PHE A 39 -12.86 -3.29 -4.38
C PHE A 39 -12.17 -2.16 -3.61
N PRO A 40 -12.63 -0.91 -3.75
CA PRO A 40 -12.02 0.21 -3.03
C PRO A 40 -11.98 0.01 -1.51
N GLU A 41 -12.97 -0.66 -0.94
CA GLU A 41 -12.98 -0.93 0.49
C GLU A 41 -11.90 -1.91 0.92
N ASP A 42 -11.32 -2.64 -0.03
CA ASP A 42 -10.22 -3.56 0.24
C ASP A 42 -8.85 -2.90 0.06
N ALA A 43 -8.82 -1.59 -0.25
CA ALA A 43 -7.56 -0.89 -0.53
C ALA A 43 -6.57 -1.01 0.61
N ASP A 44 -7.03 -0.88 1.85
CA ASP A 44 -6.17 -1.00 3.02
C ASP A 44 -5.55 -2.39 3.12
N ARG A 45 -6.36 -3.42 2.99
CA ARG A 45 -5.89 -4.80 3.07
C ARG A 45 -4.90 -5.12 1.96
N ILE A 46 -5.23 -4.72 0.75
CA ILE A 46 -4.38 -4.99 -0.41
C ILE A 46 -3.04 -4.26 -0.28
N ALA A 47 -3.08 -2.99 0.14
CA ALA A 47 -1.87 -2.21 0.30
C ALA A 47 -0.97 -2.79 1.39
N ARG A 48 -1.54 -3.24 2.50
CA ARG A 48 -0.76 -3.86 3.56
C ARG A 48 -0.10 -5.15 3.08
N ALA A 49 -0.83 -5.96 2.36
CA ALA A 49 -0.27 -7.20 1.82
C ALA A 49 0.85 -6.92 0.81
N ALA A 50 0.72 -5.86 0.02
CA ALA A 50 1.74 -5.51 -0.95
C ALA A 50 3.03 -5.01 -0.30
N VAL A 51 2.92 -4.32 0.84
CA VAL A 51 4.08 -3.71 1.49
C VAL A 51 4.70 -4.61 2.54
N TRP A 52 3.86 -5.22 3.38
CA TRP A 52 4.36 -6.03 4.50
C TRP A 52 4.10 -7.52 4.33
N GLY A 53 3.44 -7.89 3.27
CA GLY A 53 3.20 -9.28 2.98
C GLY A 53 2.20 -9.91 3.86
#